data_9fa2d86c0e926a20c7e4887dcfd5128f
#
_entry.id   9fa2d86c0e926a20c7e4887dcfd5128f
#
_cell.length_a   1.000
_cell.length_b   1.000
_cell.length_c   1.000
_cell.angle_alpha   90.00
_cell.angle_beta   90.00
_cell.angle_gamma   90.00
#
_symmetry.space_group_name_H-M   'P 1'
#
loop_
_entity.id
_entity.type
_entity.pdbx_description
1 polymer ?
#
loop_
_entity_poly.entity_id
_entity_poly.type
_entity_poly.pdbx_seq_one_letter_code
_entity_poly.pdbx_strand_id
1 'polypeptide(L)'
;MAKIAIMGFGTVGSGVLEVCRRNAASIARRAGEPVEVKYILDVRDFSDSPDAALFVKDINVILNDPEVKVVVETIGGTRFAYPYVRQCLESGRSVCTSNKEMVATYGAELLALAREHKAAFLFEASVGGGTPIITPMHQCLAANQISQIQGIVNGTTNFMLTKMKRENMDFDAVCLSVGQHKCDIAMAGLTINEEREEYVTFSDPYYKASQRL
;
A
#
# COMPACT_ATOMS: atom_id res chain seq x y z
N MET A 1 21.16 4.15 -14.72
CA MET A 1 19.67 4.21 -14.76
C MET A 1 19.14 3.00 -14.01
N ALA A 2 18.47 3.25 -12.89
CA ALA A 2 17.90 2.18 -12.08
C ALA A 2 16.62 1.63 -12.71
N LYS A 3 16.54 0.32 -12.88
CA LYS A 3 15.33 -0.37 -13.32
C LYS A 3 14.57 -0.89 -12.12
N ILE A 4 13.26 -0.65 -12.08
CA ILE A 4 12.38 -1.14 -11.05
C ILE A 4 11.24 -1.97 -11.64
N ALA A 5 10.63 -2.83 -10.83
CA ALA A 5 9.40 -3.53 -11.19
C ALA A 5 8.29 -3.21 -10.19
N ILE A 6 7.05 -3.26 -10.67
CA ILE A 6 5.84 -3.10 -9.84
C ILE A 6 5.14 -4.46 -9.80
N MET A 7 4.77 -4.94 -8.63
CA MET A 7 3.96 -6.14 -8.44
C MET A 7 2.56 -5.74 -7.98
N GLY A 8 1.57 -5.98 -8.84
CA GLY A 8 0.19 -5.54 -8.68
C GLY A 8 -0.08 -4.19 -9.35
N PHE A 9 -1.11 -4.13 -10.19
CA PHE A 9 -1.48 -2.91 -10.92
C PHE A 9 -2.91 -2.46 -10.62
N GLY A 10 -3.22 -2.42 -9.32
CA GLY A 10 -4.43 -1.78 -8.79
C GLY A 10 -4.26 -0.27 -8.68
N THR A 11 -5.11 0.37 -7.89
CA THR A 11 -5.05 1.82 -7.63
C THR A 11 -3.68 2.29 -7.17
N VAL A 12 -3.03 1.54 -6.27
CA VAL A 12 -1.71 1.92 -5.75
C VAL A 12 -0.63 1.70 -6.80
N GLY A 13 -0.61 0.53 -7.47
CA GLY A 13 0.42 0.23 -8.48
C GLY A 13 0.38 1.14 -9.70
N SER A 14 -0.81 1.47 -10.21
CA SER A 14 -0.97 2.46 -11.27
C SER A 14 -0.52 3.85 -10.82
N GLY A 15 -0.84 4.24 -9.59
CA GLY A 15 -0.36 5.49 -9.01
C GLY A 15 1.17 5.54 -8.90
N VAL A 16 1.83 4.44 -8.55
CA VAL A 16 3.31 4.36 -8.55
C VAL A 16 3.89 4.61 -9.94
N LEU A 17 3.34 3.97 -10.99
CA LEU A 17 3.78 4.22 -12.37
C LEU A 17 3.61 5.69 -12.75
N GLU A 18 2.45 6.28 -12.42
CA GLU A 18 2.17 7.68 -12.71
C GLU A 18 3.15 8.61 -11.99
N VAL A 19 3.41 8.39 -10.70
CA VAL A 19 4.38 9.17 -9.92
C VAL A 19 5.79 9.05 -10.49
N CYS A 20 6.22 7.85 -10.87
CA CYS A 20 7.53 7.64 -11.50
C CYS A 20 7.69 8.45 -12.79
N ARG A 21 6.63 8.58 -13.58
CA ARG A 21 6.64 9.36 -14.83
C ARG A 21 6.54 10.86 -14.61
N ARG A 22 5.55 11.30 -13.83
CA ARG A 22 5.33 12.73 -13.57
C ARG A 22 6.46 13.39 -12.84
N ASN A 23 7.07 12.68 -11.88
CA ASN A 23 8.11 13.21 -11.02
C ASN A 23 9.52 12.71 -11.39
N ALA A 24 9.71 12.18 -12.60
CA ALA A 24 10.95 11.55 -13.04
C ALA A 24 12.20 12.39 -12.76
N ALA A 25 12.17 13.69 -13.06
CA ALA A 25 13.29 14.59 -12.81
C ALA A 25 13.60 14.77 -11.32
N SER A 26 12.58 14.85 -10.47
CA SER A 26 12.75 14.97 -9.02
C SER A 26 13.27 13.68 -8.40
N ILE A 27 12.74 12.54 -8.86
CA ILE A 27 13.17 11.20 -8.43
C ILE A 27 14.61 10.97 -8.83
N ALA A 28 14.99 11.29 -10.06
CA ALA A 28 16.36 11.13 -10.55
C ALA A 28 17.38 11.95 -9.75
N ARG A 29 17.04 13.19 -9.38
CA ARG A 29 17.91 14.03 -8.53
C ARG A 29 18.13 13.43 -7.15
N ARG A 30 17.10 12.81 -6.56
CA ARG A 30 17.19 12.20 -5.22
C ARG A 30 17.87 10.83 -5.25
N ALA A 31 17.62 10.04 -6.29
CA ALA A 31 18.23 8.73 -6.49
C ALA A 31 19.68 8.80 -6.99
N GLY A 32 20.10 9.96 -7.51
CA GLY A 32 21.41 10.14 -8.16
C GLY A 32 21.45 9.64 -9.61
N GLU A 33 20.38 9.00 -10.08
CA GLU A 33 20.25 8.49 -11.44
C GLU A 33 18.77 8.38 -11.86
N PRO A 34 18.46 8.33 -13.16
CA PRO A 34 17.10 8.09 -13.64
C PRO A 34 16.55 6.74 -13.16
N VAL A 35 15.26 6.74 -12.78
CA VAL A 35 14.52 5.55 -12.37
C VAL A 35 13.45 5.25 -13.40
N GLU A 36 13.39 4.01 -13.87
CA GLU A 36 12.46 3.56 -14.90
C GLU A 36 11.74 2.28 -14.47
N VAL A 37 10.42 2.24 -14.66
CA VAL A 37 9.62 1.03 -14.50
C VAL A 37 9.84 0.14 -15.74
N LYS A 38 10.44 -1.02 -15.53
CA LYS A 38 10.74 -1.98 -16.60
C LYS A 38 9.67 -3.06 -16.73
N TYR A 39 9.11 -3.51 -15.58
CA TYR A 39 8.10 -4.55 -15.55
C TYR A 39 6.96 -4.21 -14.59
N ILE A 40 5.78 -4.70 -14.94
CA ILE A 40 4.59 -4.67 -14.09
C ILE A 40 4.04 -6.10 -14.05
N LEU A 41 4.13 -6.74 -12.88
CA LEU A 41 3.59 -8.08 -12.67
C LEU A 41 2.12 -7.98 -12.26
N ASP A 42 1.23 -8.49 -13.10
CA ASP A 42 -0.19 -8.63 -12.77
C ASP A 42 -0.80 -9.81 -13.54
N VAL A 43 -1.74 -10.52 -12.92
CA VAL A 43 -2.42 -11.68 -13.52
C VAL A 43 -3.52 -11.28 -14.48
N ARG A 44 -4.05 -10.05 -14.35
CA ARG A 44 -5.11 -9.53 -15.22
C ARG A 44 -4.59 -9.23 -16.60
N ASP A 45 -5.50 -9.09 -17.56
CA ASP A 45 -5.17 -8.71 -18.91
C ASP A 45 -5.13 -7.18 -19.07
N PHE A 46 -4.05 -6.67 -19.62
CA PHE A 46 -3.82 -5.27 -19.92
C PHE A 46 -3.32 -5.08 -21.38
N SER A 47 -3.71 -5.98 -22.29
CA SER A 47 -3.35 -5.91 -23.69
C SER A 47 -3.76 -4.61 -24.37
N ASP A 48 -4.89 -4.03 -23.96
CA ASP A 48 -5.41 -2.75 -24.48
C ASP A 48 -4.78 -1.50 -23.82
N SER A 49 -3.90 -1.70 -22.84
CA SER A 49 -3.23 -0.59 -22.18
C SER A 49 -2.14 0.02 -23.06
N PRO A 50 -1.95 1.35 -23.04
CA PRO A 50 -0.79 1.97 -23.67
C PRO A 50 0.55 1.46 -23.13
N ASP A 51 0.52 0.85 -21.96
CA ASP A 51 1.65 0.29 -21.24
C ASP A 51 1.76 -1.24 -21.38
N ALA A 52 0.99 -1.86 -22.30
CA ALA A 52 0.92 -3.31 -22.47
C ALA A 52 2.29 -4.02 -22.51
N ALA A 53 3.29 -3.36 -23.10
CA ALA A 53 4.65 -3.90 -23.20
C ALA A 53 5.39 -4.06 -21.85
N LEU A 54 4.94 -3.39 -20.78
CA LEU A 54 5.53 -3.50 -19.46
C LEU A 54 4.98 -4.69 -18.66
N PHE A 55 3.83 -5.24 -19.05
CA PHE A 55 3.15 -6.25 -18.27
C PHE A 55 3.73 -7.64 -18.46
N VAL A 56 3.97 -8.31 -17.35
CA VAL A 56 4.43 -9.69 -17.27
C VAL A 56 3.51 -10.47 -16.32
N LYS A 57 3.38 -11.78 -16.55
CA LYS A 57 2.52 -12.68 -15.73
C LYS A 57 3.32 -13.63 -14.87
N ASP A 58 4.63 -13.68 -15.04
CA ASP A 58 5.53 -14.58 -14.31
C ASP A 58 6.60 -13.76 -13.56
N ILE A 59 6.70 -13.98 -12.24
CA ILE A 59 7.70 -13.36 -11.39
C ILE A 59 9.14 -13.67 -11.85
N ASN A 60 9.35 -14.83 -12.48
CA ASN A 60 10.67 -15.23 -12.97
C ASN A 60 11.24 -14.26 -14.03
N VAL A 61 10.39 -13.55 -14.76
CA VAL A 61 10.86 -12.50 -15.68
C VAL A 61 11.59 -11.40 -14.91
N ILE A 62 11.07 -11.02 -13.75
CA ILE A 62 11.68 -10.02 -12.86
C ILE A 62 12.94 -10.60 -12.18
N LEU A 63 12.83 -11.84 -11.66
CA LEU A 63 13.93 -12.47 -10.90
C LEU A 63 15.12 -12.83 -11.77
N ASN A 64 14.93 -13.10 -13.05
CA ASN A 64 16.02 -13.43 -13.97
C ASN A 64 16.66 -12.19 -14.63
N ASP A 65 16.09 -11.00 -14.42
CA ASP A 65 16.64 -9.77 -14.96
C ASP A 65 17.56 -9.04 -13.97
N PRO A 66 18.88 -9.06 -14.16
CA PRO A 66 19.83 -8.44 -13.25
C PRO A 66 19.78 -6.92 -13.23
N GLU A 67 19.11 -6.28 -14.19
CA GLU A 67 18.94 -4.82 -14.20
C GLU A 67 17.90 -4.35 -13.20
N VAL A 68 16.92 -5.20 -12.85
CA VAL A 68 15.91 -4.86 -11.85
C VAL A 68 16.51 -4.93 -10.45
N LYS A 69 16.63 -3.80 -9.79
CA LYS A 69 17.24 -3.69 -8.46
C LYS A 69 16.22 -3.50 -7.35
N VAL A 70 15.09 -2.90 -7.67
CA VAL A 70 14.03 -2.59 -6.70
C VAL A 70 12.69 -3.09 -7.21
N VAL A 71 11.91 -3.66 -6.31
CA VAL A 71 10.56 -4.13 -6.58
C VAL A 71 9.58 -3.41 -5.65
N VAL A 72 8.50 -2.88 -6.22
CA VAL A 72 7.43 -2.22 -5.48
C VAL A 72 6.24 -3.16 -5.41
N GLU A 73 5.92 -3.65 -4.21
CA GLU A 73 4.81 -4.57 -3.97
C GLU A 73 3.55 -3.80 -3.59
N THR A 74 2.49 -4.02 -4.36
CA THR A 74 1.16 -3.41 -4.20
C THR A 74 0.02 -4.40 -4.49
N ILE A 75 0.29 -5.71 -4.35
CA ILE A 75 -0.69 -6.78 -4.58
C ILE A 75 -1.74 -6.79 -3.45
N GLY A 76 -1.26 -6.64 -2.22
CA GLY A 76 -2.08 -6.78 -1.02
C GLY A 76 -2.33 -8.25 -0.61
N GLY A 77 -2.74 -8.44 0.64
CA GLY A 77 -2.86 -9.78 1.24
C GLY A 77 -1.49 -10.46 1.40
N THR A 78 -1.49 -11.72 1.85
CA THR A 78 -0.24 -12.44 2.10
C THR A 78 -0.01 -13.59 1.13
N ARG A 79 -1.08 -14.16 0.59
CA ARG A 79 -1.04 -15.41 -0.19
C ARG A 79 -0.06 -15.38 -1.37
N PHE A 80 -0.05 -14.29 -2.14
CA PHE A 80 0.84 -14.12 -3.30
C PHE A 80 1.95 -13.13 -3.02
N ALA A 81 1.68 -12.07 -2.24
CA ALA A 81 2.65 -11.02 -1.95
C ALA A 81 3.86 -11.57 -1.17
N TYR A 82 3.61 -12.32 -0.09
CA TYR A 82 4.69 -12.85 0.76
C TYR A 82 5.70 -13.73 0.00
N PRO A 83 5.30 -14.80 -0.74
CA PRO A 83 6.27 -15.64 -1.44
C PRO A 83 7.03 -14.86 -2.54
N TYR A 84 6.41 -13.89 -3.20
CA TYR A 84 7.09 -13.08 -4.20
C TYR A 84 8.10 -12.11 -3.57
N VAL A 85 7.72 -11.43 -2.49
CA VAL A 85 8.62 -10.54 -1.75
C VAL A 85 9.81 -11.31 -1.20
N ARG A 86 9.57 -12.49 -0.65
CA ARG A 86 10.62 -13.37 -0.15
C ARG A 86 11.62 -13.72 -1.25
N GLN A 87 11.16 -14.20 -2.41
CA GLN A 87 12.03 -14.51 -3.56
C GLN A 87 12.82 -13.29 -4.05
N CYS A 88 12.19 -12.10 -4.07
CA CYS A 88 12.89 -10.86 -4.44
C CYS A 88 14.04 -10.57 -3.47
N LEU A 89 13.80 -10.66 -2.16
CA LEU A 89 14.83 -10.41 -1.14
C LEU A 89 15.93 -11.46 -1.19
N GLU A 90 15.60 -12.75 -1.32
CA GLU A 90 16.56 -13.86 -1.48
C GLU A 90 17.48 -13.66 -2.71
N SER A 91 16.95 -13.05 -3.75
CA SER A 91 17.73 -12.70 -4.95
C SER A 91 18.54 -11.40 -4.82
N GLY A 92 18.55 -10.76 -3.65
CA GLY A 92 19.27 -9.53 -3.37
C GLY A 92 18.58 -8.25 -3.90
N ARG A 93 17.33 -8.33 -4.31
CA ARG A 93 16.55 -7.16 -4.74
C ARG A 93 15.92 -6.48 -3.53
N SER A 94 16.00 -5.16 -3.52
CA SER A 94 15.31 -4.36 -2.51
C SER A 94 13.81 -4.31 -2.79
N VAL A 95 13.00 -4.28 -1.74
CA VAL A 95 11.54 -4.26 -1.85
C VAL A 95 10.96 -3.09 -1.07
N CYS A 96 10.01 -2.37 -1.70
CA CYS A 96 9.11 -1.42 -1.05
C CYS A 96 7.70 -2.01 -1.04
N THR A 97 6.98 -1.91 0.09
CA THR A 97 5.61 -2.42 0.18
C THR A 97 4.68 -1.48 0.93
N SER A 98 3.41 -1.48 0.54
CA SER A 98 2.31 -0.85 1.27
C SER A 98 1.42 -1.86 2.00
N ASN A 99 1.80 -3.13 2.05
CA ASN A 99 1.00 -4.25 2.50
C ASN A 99 1.05 -4.41 4.03
N LYS A 100 0.02 -3.89 4.70
CA LYS A 100 -0.09 -3.93 6.17
C LYS A 100 -0.11 -5.34 6.73
N GLU A 101 -0.89 -6.24 6.10
CA GLU A 101 -1.07 -7.60 6.56
C GLU A 101 0.24 -8.40 6.49
N MET A 102 0.95 -8.28 5.37
CA MET A 102 2.23 -8.95 5.18
C MET A 102 3.28 -8.46 6.17
N VAL A 103 3.38 -7.15 6.37
CA VAL A 103 4.35 -6.57 7.32
C VAL A 103 4.00 -6.94 8.76
N ALA A 104 2.72 -6.93 9.13
CA ALA A 104 2.29 -7.33 10.47
C ALA A 104 2.59 -8.81 10.77
N THR A 105 2.44 -9.69 9.76
CA THR A 105 2.59 -11.13 9.94
C THR A 105 4.03 -11.60 9.77
N TYR A 106 4.75 -11.09 8.76
CA TYR A 106 6.05 -11.60 8.33
C TYR A 106 7.17 -10.53 8.35
N GLY A 107 6.89 -9.32 8.86
CA GLY A 107 7.84 -8.20 8.78
C GLY A 107 9.19 -8.49 9.42
N ALA A 108 9.20 -9.14 10.59
CA ALA A 108 10.45 -9.49 11.27
C ALA A 108 11.30 -10.48 10.45
N GLU A 109 10.66 -11.50 9.86
CA GLU A 109 11.32 -12.48 8.99
C GLU A 109 11.88 -11.82 7.73
N LEU A 110 11.07 -11.01 7.04
CA LEU A 110 11.46 -10.32 5.82
C LEU A 110 12.59 -9.31 6.06
N LEU A 111 12.61 -8.65 7.21
CA LEU A 111 13.73 -7.78 7.61
C LEU A 111 15.02 -8.55 7.86
N ALA A 112 14.94 -9.72 8.50
CA ALA A 112 16.09 -10.59 8.70
C ALA A 112 16.64 -11.08 7.35
N LEU A 113 15.75 -11.56 6.48
CA LEU A 113 16.10 -12.03 5.14
C LEU A 113 16.75 -10.93 4.28
N ALA A 114 16.19 -9.72 4.33
CA ALA A 114 16.74 -8.57 3.61
C ALA A 114 18.19 -8.27 4.06
N ARG A 115 18.44 -8.31 5.38
CA ARG A 115 19.80 -8.11 5.93
C ARG A 115 20.77 -9.20 5.46
N GLU A 116 20.34 -10.46 5.49
CA GLU A 116 21.13 -11.61 5.05
C GLU A 116 21.58 -11.46 3.59
N HIS A 117 20.66 -11.04 2.72
CA HIS A 117 20.89 -10.86 1.29
C HIS A 117 21.34 -9.45 0.89
N LYS A 118 21.69 -8.58 1.86
CA LYS A 118 22.15 -7.19 1.63
C LYS A 118 21.17 -6.37 0.79
N ALA A 119 19.89 -6.66 0.92
CA ALA A 119 18.77 -5.94 0.31
C ALA A 119 18.11 -5.01 1.33
N ALA A 120 17.34 -4.02 0.86
CA ALA A 120 16.50 -3.19 1.71
C ALA A 120 15.04 -3.69 1.65
N PHE A 121 14.37 -3.72 2.81
CA PHE A 121 12.94 -3.93 2.91
C PHE A 121 12.30 -2.69 3.54
N LEU A 122 11.57 -1.93 2.72
CA LEU A 122 10.98 -0.64 3.08
C LEU A 122 9.44 -0.76 3.10
N PHE A 123 8.81 -0.33 4.19
CA PHE A 123 7.37 -0.52 4.41
C PHE A 123 6.69 0.72 5.05
N GLU A 124 7.21 1.92 4.80
CA GLU A 124 6.65 3.18 5.32
C GLU A 124 5.13 3.27 5.06
N ALA A 125 4.71 3.03 3.82
CA ALA A 125 3.31 3.14 3.40
C ALA A 125 2.39 2.07 4.00
N SER A 126 2.94 0.99 4.56
CA SER A 126 2.16 -0.06 5.23
C SER A 126 1.67 0.34 6.62
N VAL A 127 2.24 1.39 7.22
CA VAL A 127 1.90 1.85 8.58
C VAL A 127 0.97 3.05 8.54
N GLY A 128 1.43 4.19 8.02
CA GLY A 128 0.69 5.45 8.02
C GLY A 128 0.11 5.88 6.67
N GLY A 129 0.19 5.03 5.63
CA GLY A 129 -0.17 5.40 4.26
C GLY A 129 0.74 6.53 3.76
N GLY A 130 0.16 7.70 3.48
CA GLY A 130 0.91 8.89 3.07
C GLY A 130 1.57 9.66 4.22
N THR A 131 1.34 9.27 5.48
CA THR A 131 1.94 9.93 6.65
C THR A 131 3.24 9.21 7.04
N PRO A 132 4.41 9.87 6.95
CA PRO A 132 5.67 9.24 7.29
C PRO A 132 5.79 9.03 8.82
N ILE A 133 6.13 7.82 9.24
CA ILE A 133 6.28 7.42 10.65
C ILE A 133 7.62 6.72 10.88
N ILE A 134 7.92 5.66 10.09
CA ILE A 134 9.08 4.80 10.31
C ILE A 134 10.37 5.55 10.06
N THR A 135 10.46 6.22 8.92
CA THR A 135 11.67 6.98 8.54
C THR A 135 11.98 8.11 9.52
N PRO A 136 11.02 8.98 9.92
CA PRO A 136 11.26 9.98 10.96
C PRO A 136 11.70 9.39 12.30
N MET A 137 11.09 8.27 12.73
CA MET A 137 11.50 7.61 13.97
C MET A 137 12.96 7.14 13.91
N HIS A 138 13.36 6.52 12.80
CA HIS A 138 14.73 6.07 12.61
C HIS A 138 15.75 7.20 12.56
N GLN A 139 15.39 8.31 11.91
CA GLN A 139 16.31 9.43 11.71
C GLN A 139 16.36 10.37 12.92
N CYS A 140 15.19 10.76 13.44
CA CYS A 140 15.11 11.75 14.51
C CYS A 140 15.38 11.15 15.89
N LEU A 141 15.07 9.88 16.10
CA LEU A 141 15.17 9.19 17.39
C LEU A 141 16.28 8.13 17.42
N ALA A 142 17.24 8.20 16.49
CA ALA A 142 18.31 7.20 16.35
C ALA A 142 19.19 7.03 17.61
N ALA A 143 19.29 8.07 18.43
CA ALA A 143 20.05 8.03 19.69
C ALA A 143 19.19 7.63 20.91
N ASN A 144 17.88 7.44 20.73
CA ASN A 144 16.96 7.15 21.81
C ASN A 144 16.71 5.64 21.94
N GLN A 145 16.44 5.21 23.17
CA GLN A 145 15.90 3.88 23.42
C GLN A 145 14.38 3.99 23.54
N ILE A 146 13.66 3.50 22.54
CA ILE A 146 12.20 3.51 22.50
C ILE A 146 11.70 2.28 23.26
N SER A 147 11.06 2.51 24.41
CA SER A 147 10.49 1.43 25.22
C SER A 147 9.04 1.10 24.85
N GLN A 148 8.32 2.07 24.31
CA GLN A 148 6.90 1.91 23.97
C GLN A 148 6.52 2.88 22.86
N ILE A 149 5.66 2.42 21.95
CA ILE A 149 5.00 3.24 20.94
C ILE A 149 3.51 3.11 21.12
N GLN A 150 2.80 4.23 21.27
CA GLN A 150 1.35 4.28 21.36
C GLN A 150 0.81 5.20 20.27
N GLY A 151 -0.26 4.79 19.59
CA GLY A 151 -0.86 5.60 18.54
C GLY A 151 -2.19 5.05 18.05
N ILE A 152 -2.98 5.92 17.44
CA ILE A 152 -4.19 5.55 16.71
C ILE A 152 -3.86 5.69 15.23
N VAL A 153 -3.63 4.56 14.57
CA VAL A 153 -3.12 4.51 13.18
C VAL A 153 -4.21 4.24 12.14
N ASN A 154 -5.48 4.33 12.53
CA ASN A 154 -6.62 4.22 11.62
C ASN A 154 -7.54 5.45 11.77
N GLY A 155 -7.43 6.40 10.85
CA GLY A 155 -8.21 7.65 10.86
C GLY A 155 -9.72 7.43 10.75
N THR A 156 -10.16 6.52 9.90
CA THR A 156 -11.58 6.23 9.65
C THR A 156 -12.26 5.67 10.90
N THR A 157 -11.70 4.61 11.45
CA THR A 157 -12.24 3.99 12.67
C THR A 157 -12.21 4.96 13.85
N ASN A 158 -11.13 5.74 13.97
CA ASN A 158 -11.02 6.74 15.02
C ASN A 158 -12.07 7.85 14.88
N PHE A 159 -12.35 8.31 13.67
CA PHE A 159 -13.43 9.26 13.41
C PHE A 159 -14.78 8.69 13.85
N MET A 160 -15.09 7.46 13.45
CA MET A 160 -16.33 6.78 13.82
C MET A 160 -16.46 6.65 15.36
N LEU A 161 -15.45 6.10 16.03
CA LEU A 161 -15.45 5.95 17.47
C LEU A 161 -15.56 7.30 18.22
N THR A 162 -14.94 8.35 17.67
CA THR A 162 -15.05 9.70 18.24
C THR A 162 -16.47 10.22 18.12
N LYS A 163 -17.12 10.05 16.98
CA LYS A 163 -18.52 10.43 16.77
C LYS A 163 -19.46 9.65 17.68
N MET A 164 -19.31 8.34 17.78
CA MET A 164 -20.08 7.49 18.66
C MET A 164 -19.97 7.99 20.12
N LYS A 165 -18.75 8.26 20.58
CA LYS A 165 -18.50 8.71 21.97
C LYS A 165 -18.98 10.12 22.25
N ARG A 166 -18.74 11.08 21.34
CA ARG A 166 -19.04 12.51 21.59
C ARG A 166 -20.50 12.84 21.35
N GLU A 167 -21.13 12.22 20.37
CA GLU A 167 -22.48 12.52 19.92
C GLU A 167 -23.47 11.43 20.34
N ASN A 168 -23.00 10.41 21.08
CA ASN A 168 -23.78 9.24 21.49
C ASN A 168 -24.52 8.58 20.31
N MET A 169 -23.83 8.52 19.15
CA MET A 169 -24.36 7.99 17.91
C MET A 169 -23.96 6.53 17.75
N ASP A 170 -24.87 5.72 17.26
CA ASP A 170 -24.58 4.38 16.81
C ASP A 170 -23.80 4.41 15.47
N PHE A 171 -23.14 3.30 15.13
CA PHE A 171 -22.36 3.19 13.90
C PHE A 171 -23.21 3.50 12.64
N ASP A 172 -24.44 3.01 12.61
CA ASP A 172 -25.37 3.23 11.51
C ASP A 172 -25.91 4.67 11.47
N ALA A 173 -25.88 5.38 12.60
CA ALA A 173 -26.25 6.79 12.66
C ALA A 173 -25.27 7.71 11.89
N VAL A 174 -24.06 7.25 11.57
CA VAL A 174 -23.12 7.96 10.69
C VAL A 174 -23.69 8.02 9.28
N CYS A 175 -24.22 6.90 8.77
CA CYS A 175 -24.92 6.86 7.48
C CYS A 175 -26.21 7.67 7.50
N LEU A 176 -27.00 7.56 8.57
CA LEU A 176 -28.20 8.37 8.80
C LEU A 176 -27.92 9.87 8.78
N SER A 177 -26.74 10.32 9.21
CA SER A 177 -26.37 11.74 9.19
C SER A 177 -26.29 12.30 7.76
N VAL A 178 -25.89 11.48 6.79
CA VAL A 178 -25.94 11.84 5.36
C VAL A 178 -27.39 11.87 4.88
N GLY A 179 -28.17 10.83 5.16
CA GLY A 179 -29.60 10.78 4.81
C GLY A 179 -30.41 11.92 5.43
N GLN A 180 -30.00 12.43 6.59
CA GLN A 180 -30.60 13.59 7.26
C GLN A 180 -30.04 14.94 6.81
N HIS A 181 -29.22 14.99 5.77
CA HIS A 181 -28.55 16.19 5.25
C HIS A 181 -27.74 16.98 6.30
N LYS A 182 -27.21 16.31 7.34
CA LYS A 182 -26.30 16.92 8.31
C LYS A 182 -24.86 17.02 7.80
N CYS A 183 -24.56 16.25 6.77
CA CYS A 183 -23.35 16.34 5.95
C CYS A 183 -23.71 15.90 4.52
N ASP A 184 -22.97 16.42 3.54
CA ASP A 184 -23.25 16.19 2.13
C ASP A 184 -22.73 14.83 1.65
N ILE A 185 -21.66 14.34 2.27
CA ILE A 185 -20.99 13.09 1.90
C ILE A 185 -20.30 12.45 3.11
N ALA A 186 -20.31 11.11 3.17
CA ALA A 186 -19.48 10.33 4.08
C ALA A 186 -18.45 9.54 3.28
N MET A 187 -17.17 9.70 3.63
CA MET A 187 -16.05 8.97 3.01
C MET A 187 -15.44 8.04 4.03
N ALA A 188 -15.79 6.76 3.96
CA ALA A 188 -15.29 5.73 4.88
C ALA A 188 -15.34 4.34 4.22
N GLY A 189 -14.65 3.36 4.81
CA GLY A 189 -14.77 1.95 4.42
C GLY A 189 -16.11 1.35 4.87
N LEU A 190 -17.22 1.92 4.40
CA LEU A 190 -18.55 1.45 4.72
C LEU A 190 -18.97 0.33 3.78
N THR A 191 -19.45 -0.78 4.34
CA THR A 191 -20.03 -1.87 3.56
C THR A 191 -21.39 -1.45 3.02
N ILE A 192 -21.59 -1.62 1.73
CA ILE A 192 -22.91 -1.45 1.09
C ILE A 192 -23.78 -2.62 1.52
N ASN A 193 -24.95 -2.32 2.09
CA ASN A 193 -25.98 -3.31 2.42
C ASN A 193 -27.37 -2.69 2.19
N GLU A 194 -28.38 -3.56 2.04
CA GLU A 194 -29.75 -3.16 1.71
C GLU A 194 -30.33 -2.16 2.73
N GLU A 195 -30.07 -2.38 4.03
CA GLU A 195 -30.57 -1.49 5.09
C GLU A 195 -30.05 -0.05 4.96
N ARG A 196 -28.77 0.12 4.58
CA ARG A 196 -28.16 1.43 4.41
C ARG A 196 -28.56 2.12 3.10
N GLU A 197 -28.87 1.33 2.08
CA GLU A 197 -29.35 1.86 0.79
C GLU A 197 -30.73 2.50 0.88
N GLU A 198 -31.49 2.20 1.96
CA GLU A 198 -32.80 2.83 2.19
C GLU A 198 -32.68 4.34 2.45
N TYR A 199 -31.56 4.83 2.95
CA TYR A 199 -31.41 6.24 3.36
C TYR A 199 -30.20 6.96 2.82
N VAL A 200 -29.28 6.28 2.14
CA VAL A 200 -28.13 6.91 1.47
C VAL A 200 -27.87 6.26 0.12
N THR A 201 -27.37 7.05 -0.83
CA THR A 201 -26.89 6.55 -2.12
C THR A 201 -25.38 6.32 -2.03
N PHE A 202 -24.95 5.11 -2.33
CA PHE A 202 -23.54 4.77 -2.39
C PHE A 202 -22.96 5.13 -3.76
N SER A 203 -21.68 5.50 -3.78
CA SER A 203 -20.90 5.53 -5.01
C SER A 203 -20.64 4.11 -5.51
N ASP A 204 -20.10 3.97 -6.72
CA ASP A 204 -19.54 2.70 -7.14
C ASP A 204 -18.52 2.21 -6.10
N PRO A 205 -18.46 0.89 -5.84
CA PRO A 205 -17.50 0.33 -4.89
C PRO A 205 -16.08 0.62 -5.35
N TYR A 206 -15.39 1.50 -4.65
CA TYR A 206 -13.99 1.84 -4.94
C TYR A 206 -12.99 0.89 -4.25
N TYR A 207 -13.49 0.03 -3.34
CA TYR A 207 -12.67 -0.95 -2.63
C TYR A 207 -13.50 -2.17 -2.23
N LYS A 208 -13.03 -3.37 -2.55
CA LYS A 208 -13.61 -4.64 -2.06
C LYS A 208 -12.71 -5.17 -0.96
N ALA A 209 -13.15 -5.06 0.30
CA ALA A 209 -12.50 -5.69 1.44
C ALA A 209 -13.25 -6.96 1.84
N SER A 210 -12.53 -8.02 2.12
CA SER A 210 -13.06 -9.13 2.90
C SER A 210 -12.71 -8.89 4.37
N GLN A 211 -13.70 -8.57 5.20
CA GLN A 211 -13.52 -8.63 6.65
C GLN A 211 -13.51 -10.10 7.06
N ARG A 212 -12.43 -10.55 7.68
CA ARG A 212 -12.43 -11.78 8.50
C ARG A 212 -12.42 -11.33 9.95
N LEU A 213 -13.47 -11.73 10.66
CA LEU A 213 -13.49 -11.72 12.11
C LEU A 213 -12.51 -12.74 12.66
#